data_d54644d3888debcd2a8afc21d758b1c3
#
_entry.id   d54644d3888debcd2a8afc21d758b1c3
#
_cell.length_a   1.000
_cell.length_b   1.000
_cell.length_c   1.000
_cell.angle_alpha   90.00
_cell.angle_beta   90.00
_cell.angle_gamma   90.00
#
_symmetry.space_group_name_H-M   'P 1'
#
loop_
_entity.id
_entity.type
_entity.pdbx_description
1 polymer ?
#
loop_
_entity_poly.entity_id
_entity_poly.type
_entity_poly.pdbx_seq_one_letter_code
_entity_poly.pdbx_strand_id
1 'polypeptide(L)'
;LGKNSSNKIMSKLRKFFFDVRYLPEKKFLLTNKINIEDLKVNQVNDIINRKQIKIKKITKLNHKVILVTGATGTIGSEICRQLLQHKVKKIIAVDNSELGIYRYQSKLTYKKIKFKLVDVCDNLILEDIIKSNKVEIIFHASAYKHVNILEKNIFSAVKNNIFATDNICNL
;
A
#
# COMPACT_ATOMS: atom_id res chain seq x y z
N LEU A 1 -6.66 -19.86 25.10
CA LEU A 1 -5.39 -20.27 24.48
C LEU A 1 -4.45 -19.08 24.49
N GLY A 2 -3.23 -19.23 25.06
CA GLY A 2 -2.23 -18.16 25.06
C GLY A 2 -1.80 -17.78 23.63
N LYS A 3 -1.36 -16.52 23.40
CA LYS A 3 -0.95 -15.99 22.07
C LYS A 3 -0.01 -16.93 21.30
N ASN A 4 0.91 -17.61 21.99
CA ASN A 4 1.86 -18.54 21.38
C ASN A 4 1.21 -19.82 20.84
N SER A 5 0.16 -20.34 21.52
CA SER A 5 -0.55 -21.53 21.06
C SER A 5 -1.43 -21.23 19.84
N SER A 6 -2.07 -20.06 19.78
CA SER A 6 -2.86 -19.62 18.65
C SER A 6 -1.98 -19.45 17.39
N ASN A 7 -0.80 -18.84 17.51
CA ASN A 7 0.13 -18.66 16.41
C ASN A 7 0.65 -20.01 15.85
N LYS A 8 0.88 -20.98 16.72
CA LYS A 8 1.33 -22.33 16.32
C LYS A 8 0.25 -23.11 15.56
N ILE A 9 -1.02 -22.96 15.96
CA ILE A 9 -2.18 -23.55 15.27
C ILE A 9 -2.36 -22.87 13.92
N MET A 10 -2.31 -21.53 13.87
CA MET A 10 -2.46 -20.76 12.65
C MET A 10 -1.39 -21.07 11.61
N SER A 11 -0.12 -21.26 12.03
CA SER A 11 0.97 -21.63 11.12
C SER A 11 0.76 -23.02 10.48
N LYS A 12 0.14 -23.95 11.22
CA LYS A 12 -0.21 -25.28 10.68
C LYS A 12 -1.38 -25.22 9.71
N LEU A 13 -2.43 -24.45 10.01
CA LEU A 13 -3.63 -24.34 9.17
C LEU A 13 -3.36 -23.64 7.83
N ARG A 14 -2.42 -22.69 7.79
CA ARG A 14 -2.01 -22.00 6.55
C ARG A 14 -1.39 -22.90 5.49
N LYS A 15 -0.80 -24.02 5.88
CA LYS A 15 -0.28 -25.01 4.91
C LYS A 15 -1.36 -25.60 4.00
N PHE A 16 -2.62 -25.48 4.39
CA PHE A 16 -3.77 -26.05 3.66
C PHE A 16 -4.52 -25.01 2.81
N PHE A 17 -3.97 -23.80 2.56
CA PHE A 17 -4.56 -22.74 1.72
C PHE A 17 -5.96 -22.27 2.15
N PHE A 18 -6.35 -22.42 3.42
CA PHE A 18 -7.61 -21.89 3.94
C PHE A 18 -7.48 -20.43 4.37
N ASP A 19 -8.55 -19.64 4.13
CA ASP A 19 -8.70 -18.30 4.71
C ASP A 19 -9.01 -18.45 6.21
N VAL A 20 -7.97 -18.47 7.02
CA VAL A 20 -8.10 -18.68 8.47
C VAL A 20 -8.32 -17.33 9.15
N ARG A 21 -9.50 -17.18 9.76
CA ARG A 21 -9.89 -15.99 10.54
C ARG A 21 -10.03 -16.40 12.01
N TYR A 22 -9.83 -15.45 12.90
CA TYR A 22 -10.03 -15.71 14.33
C TYR A 22 -11.03 -14.73 14.95
N LEU A 23 -11.74 -15.21 15.96
CA LEU A 23 -12.66 -14.38 16.72
C LEU A 23 -11.86 -13.42 17.61
N PRO A 24 -12.22 -12.12 17.65
CA PRO A 24 -11.63 -11.19 18.59
C PRO A 24 -11.97 -11.57 20.04
N GLU A 25 -11.21 -11.03 21.00
CA GLU A 25 -11.33 -11.35 22.43
C GLU A 25 -12.78 -11.26 22.96
N LYS A 26 -13.08 -12.05 24.03
CA LYS A 26 -14.42 -12.23 24.65
C LYS A 26 -15.29 -10.99 24.80
N LYS A 27 -14.71 -9.78 24.89
CA LYS A 27 -15.46 -8.51 24.98
C LYS A 27 -16.34 -8.25 23.76
N PHE A 28 -15.97 -8.73 22.58
CA PHE A 28 -16.74 -8.57 21.33
C PHE A 28 -17.88 -9.58 21.18
N LEU A 29 -17.78 -10.73 21.86
CA LEU A 29 -18.80 -11.78 21.79
C LEU A 29 -20.08 -11.43 22.57
N LEU A 30 -20.03 -10.43 23.43
CA LEU A 30 -21.16 -10.02 24.27
C LEU A 30 -22.05 -8.96 23.61
N THR A 31 -21.66 -8.40 22.45
CA THR A 31 -22.47 -7.46 21.67
C THR A 31 -23.02 -8.17 20.44
N ASN A 32 -24.27 -8.50 20.47
CA ASN A 32 -25.13 -9.37 19.66
C ASN A 32 -25.09 -9.31 18.11
N LYS A 33 -24.07 -8.83 17.43
CA LYS A 33 -23.95 -8.88 15.94
C LYS A 33 -22.50 -9.02 15.53
N ILE A 34 -22.05 -10.23 15.28
CA ILE A 34 -20.75 -10.48 14.62
C ILE A 34 -21.03 -10.64 13.14
N ASN A 35 -20.66 -9.65 12.33
CA ASN A 35 -20.57 -9.82 10.87
C ASN A 35 -19.29 -10.58 10.54
N ILE A 36 -19.32 -11.37 9.45
CA ILE A 36 -18.13 -12.08 8.94
C ILE A 36 -16.98 -11.11 8.66
N GLU A 37 -17.31 -9.85 8.34
CA GLU A 37 -16.35 -8.75 8.11
C GLU A 37 -15.62 -8.28 9.38
N ASP A 38 -16.20 -8.52 10.56
CA ASP A 38 -15.59 -8.20 11.85
C ASP A 38 -14.53 -9.23 12.29
N LEU A 39 -14.46 -10.36 11.60
CA LEU A 39 -13.45 -11.38 11.84
C LEU A 39 -12.08 -10.84 11.42
N LYS A 40 -11.20 -10.64 12.40
CA LYS A 40 -9.86 -10.13 12.15
C LYS A 40 -9.08 -11.07 11.22
N VAL A 41 -8.73 -10.55 10.06
CA VAL A 41 -7.64 -11.11 9.25
C VAL A 41 -6.35 -10.84 10.02
N ASN A 42 -5.50 -11.87 10.21
CA ASN A 42 -4.20 -11.68 10.85
C ASN A 42 -3.42 -10.56 10.18
N GLN A 43 -3.14 -9.51 10.93
CA GLN A 43 -2.22 -8.48 10.49
C GLN A 43 -0.79 -9.04 10.56
N VAL A 44 0.09 -8.54 9.70
CA VAL A 44 1.51 -8.93 9.67
C VAL A 44 2.14 -8.83 11.07
N ASN A 45 1.69 -7.88 11.89
CA ASN A 45 2.12 -7.67 13.27
C ASN A 45 1.80 -8.82 14.23
N ASP A 46 0.76 -9.61 13.94
CA ASP A 46 0.38 -10.77 14.75
C ASP A 46 1.27 -11.98 14.46
N ILE A 47 1.97 -11.94 13.33
CA ILE A 47 2.83 -13.04 12.85
C ILE A 47 4.29 -12.78 13.17
N ILE A 48 4.72 -11.52 13.02
CA ILE A 48 6.09 -11.11 13.27
C ILE A 48 6.18 -10.66 14.72
N ASN A 49 6.91 -11.43 15.54
CA ASN A 49 7.14 -11.12 16.96
C ASN A 49 8.13 -9.94 17.12
N ARG A 50 7.91 -8.85 16.39
CA ARG A 50 8.69 -7.61 16.47
C ARG A 50 7.91 -6.57 17.25
N LYS A 51 8.59 -5.86 18.16
CA LYS A 51 8.05 -4.67 18.79
C LYS A 51 7.64 -3.68 17.71
N GLN A 52 6.37 -3.28 17.71
CA GLN A 52 5.91 -2.22 16.81
C GLN A 52 6.68 -0.94 17.13
N ILE A 53 7.37 -0.42 16.12
CA ILE A 53 7.89 0.94 16.21
C ILE A 53 6.68 1.85 16.11
N LYS A 54 6.34 2.53 17.22
CA LYS A 54 5.33 3.59 17.20
C LYS A 54 5.88 4.74 16.34
N ILE A 55 5.44 4.81 15.11
CA ILE A 55 5.81 5.91 14.21
C ILE A 55 5.22 7.19 14.82
N LYS A 56 6.09 8.13 15.21
CA LYS A 56 5.66 9.47 15.63
C LYS A 56 4.92 10.13 14.47
N LYS A 57 3.85 10.87 14.75
CA LYS A 57 3.14 11.64 13.72
C LYS A 57 4.13 12.54 12.98
N ILE A 58 4.26 12.35 11.67
CA ILE A 58 5.14 13.16 10.82
C ILE A 58 4.40 14.44 10.47
N THR A 59 4.62 15.50 11.24
CA THR A 59 3.95 16.80 11.05
C THR A 59 4.26 17.44 9.69
N LYS A 60 5.44 17.15 9.13
CA LYS A 60 5.85 17.63 7.79
C LYS A 60 4.92 17.20 6.64
N LEU A 61 4.09 16.16 6.85
CA LEU A 61 3.11 15.68 5.86
C LEU A 61 1.78 16.44 5.94
N ASN A 62 1.55 17.22 7.02
CA ASN A 62 0.28 17.91 7.21
C ASN A 62 0.03 18.93 6.09
N HIS A 63 -1.20 18.91 5.59
CA HIS A 63 -1.70 19.82 4.54
C HIS A 63 -0.96 19.72 3.19
N LYS A 64 -0.09 18.72 3.01
CA LYS A 64 0.66 18.51 1.77
C LYS A 64 -0.16 17.76 0.73
N VAL A 65 0.13 18.03 -0.54
CA VAL A 65 -0.30 17.22 -1.69
C VAL A 65 0.82 16.24 -1.99
N ILE A 66 0.48 14.96 -1.96
CA ILE A 66 1.46 13.87 -2.02
C ILE A 66 1.17 12.99 -3.24
N LEU A 67 2.18 12.72 -4.04
CA LEU A 67 2.16 11.72 -5.11
C LEU A 67 2.74 10.41 -4.60
N VAL A 68 2.06 9.29 -4.87
CA VAL A 68 2.57 7.94 -4.62
C VAL A 68 2.55 7.17 -5.92
N THR A 69 3.71 6.73 -6.39
CA THR A 69 3.83 5.86 -7.57
C THR A 69 3.86 4.40 -7.15
N GLY A 70 3.45 3.48 -8.06
CA GLY A 70 3.28 2.07 -7.70
C GLY A 70 2.25 1.87 -6.57
N ALA A 71 1.21 2.72 -6.58
CA ALA A 71 0.27 2.87 -5.48
C ALA A 71 -0.57 1.63 -5.20
N THR A 72 -0.70 0.72 -6.15
CA THR A 72 -1.44 -0.53 -5.99
C THR A 72 -0.56 -1.72 -5.61
N GLY A 73 0.76 -1.54 -5.64
CA GLY A 73 1.73 -2.53 -5.15
C GLY A 73 1.74 -2.65 -3.62
N THR A 74 2.46 -3.65 -3.12
CA THR A 74 2.52 -3.95 -1.68
C THR A 74 3.02 -2.76 -0.85
N ILE A 75 4.06 -2.07 -1.33
CA ILE A 75 4.66 -0.93 -0.60
C ILE A 75 3.82 0.33 -0.81
N GLY A 76 3.50 0.68 -2.08
CA GLY A 76 2.76 1.89 -2.40
C GLY A 76 1.38 1.95 -1.76
N SER A 77 0.67 0.83 -1.72
CA SER A 77 -0.64 0.76 -1.08
C SER A 77 -0.58 0.95 0.43
N GLU A 78 0.44 0.40 1.08
CA GLU A 78 0.65 0.60 2.51
C GLU A 78 1.04 2.05 2.82
N ILE A 79 1.87 2.69 1.97
CA ILE A 79 2.16 4.12 2.07
C ILE A 79 0.87 4.93 1.97
N CYS A 80 0.02 4.68 0.97
CA CYS A 80 -1.27 5.35 0.83
C CYS A 80 -2.15 5.17 2.08
N ARG A 81 -2.23 3.96 2.61
CA ARG A 81 -3.00 3.64 3.82
C ARG A 81 -2.48 4.43 5.04
N GLN A 82 -1.17 4.51 5.22
CA GLN A 82 -0.57 5.28 6.32
C GLN A 82 -0.80 6.78 6.13
N LEU A 83 -0.62 7.32 4.93
CA LEU A 83 -0.86 8.73 4.63
C LEU A 83 -2.28 9.17 4.95
N LEU A 84 -3.28 8.30 4.74
CA LEU A 84 -4.67 8.58 5.10
C LEU A 84 -4.90 8.79 6.61
N GLN A 85 -3.98 8.29 7.45
CA GLN A 85 -4.02 8.51 8.92
C GLN A 85 -3.44 9.88 9.32
N HIS A 86 -2.79 10.58 8.39
CA HIS A 86 -2.23 11.90 8.60
C HIS A 86 -3.17 13.01 8.09
N LYS A 87 -2.91 14.26 8.49
CA LYS A 87 -3.67 15.43 8.03
C LYS A 87 -3.19 15.89 6.64
N VAL A 88 -2.96 14.96 5.70
CA VAL A 88 -2.59 15.32 4.33
C VAL A 88 -3.74 16.03 3.63
N LYS A 89 -3.42 16.93 2.69
CA LYS A 89 -4.42 17.65 1.90
C LYS A 89 -5.02 16.73 0.82
N LYS A 90 -4.17 16.02 0.09
CA LYS A 90 -4.56 15.15 -1.03
C LYS A 90 -3.48 14.13 -1.32
N ILE A 91 -3.87 12.95 -1.73
CA ILE A 91 -3.00 11.89 -2.23
C ILE A 91 -3.35 11.65 -3.70
N ILE A 92 -2.35 11.74 -4.57
CA ILE A 92 -2.42 11.32 -5.96
C ILE A 92 -1.74 9.96 -6.04
N ALA A 93 -2.51 8.92 -6.27
CA ALA A 93 -2.03 7.55 -6.34
C ALA A 93 -1.95 7.12 -7.80
N VAL A 94 -0.74 6.91 -8.33
CA VAL A 94 -0.54 6.51 -9.72
C VAL A 94 -0.01 5.08 -9.80
N ASP A 95 -0.51 4.35 -10.79
CA ASP A 95 -0.07 2.98 -11.10
C ASP A 95 -0.39 2.69 -12.56
N ASN A 96 0.35 1.77 -13.18
CA ASN A 96 0.06 1.29 -14.54
C ASN A 96 -0.82 0.02 -14.56
N SER A 97 -1.19 -0.48 -13.39
CA SER A 97 -2.09 -1.63 -13.24
C SER A 97 -3.55 -1.19 -13.13
N GLU A 98 -4.31 -1.26 -14.25
CA GLU A 98 -5.75 -1.00 -14.24
C GLU A 98 -6.48 -1.86 -13.20
N LEU A 99 -6.20 -3.18 -13.19
CA LEU A 99 -6.79 -4.11 -12.24
C LEU A 99 -6.45 -3.76 -10.78
N GLY A 100 -5.21 -3.31 -10.54
CA GLY A 100 -4.76 -2.83 -9.24
C GLY A 100 -5.59 -1.64 -8.79
N ILE A 101 -5.73 -0.62 -9.63
CA ILE A 101 -6.51 0.58 -9.35
C ILE A 101 -7.98 0.23 -9.08
N TYR A 102 -8.59 -0.58 -9.93
CA TYR A 102 -9.99 -1.01 -9.76
C TYR A 102 -10.22 -1.67 -8.40
N ARG A 103 -9.36 -2.61 -8.01
CA ARG A 103 -9.43 -3.31 -6.71
C ARG A 103 -9.28 -2.37 -5.51
N TYR A 104 -8.48 -1.32 -5.66
CA TYR A 104 -8.27 -0.36 -4.58
C TYR A 104 -9.39 0.68 -4.50
N GLN A 105 -9.88 1.17 -5.63
CA GLN A 105 -11.01 2.11 -5.65
C GLN A 105 -12.28 1.51 -5.05
N SER A 106 -12.54 0.22 -5.30
CA SER A 106 -13.71 -0.46 -4.73
C SER A 106 -13.64 -0.64 -3.20
N LYS A 107 -12.42 -0.62 -2.63
CA LYS A 107 -12.19 -0.81 -1.18
C LYS A 107 -12.03 0.50 -0.40
N LEU A 108 -11.62 1.58 -1.05
CA LEU A 108 -11.21 2.83 -0.42
C LEU A 108 -12.06 4.00 -0.89
N THR A 109 -13.15 4.27 -0.19
CA THR A 109 -14.03 5.44 -0.40
C THR A 109 -13.52 6.70 0.30
N TYR A 110 -12.23 7.01 0.20
CA TYR A 110 -11.68 8.20 0.84
C TYR A 110 -11.61 9.39 -0.11
N LYS A 111 -12.31 10.48 0.20
CA LYS A 111 -12.32 11.73 -0.59
C LYS A 111 -10.92 12.33 -0.83
N LYS A 112 -9.94 11.99 0.00
CA LYS A 112 -8.57 12.55 -0.07
C LYS A 112 -7.65 11.84 -1.04
N ILE A 113 -7.98 10.64 -1.52
CA ILE A 113 -7.14 9.89 -2.46
C ILE A 113 -7.77 9.89 -3.86
N LYS A 114 -6.96 10.19 -4.86
CA LYS A 114 -7.34 10.12 -6.28
C LYS A 114 -6.40 9.17 -7.00
N PHE A 115 -6.94 8.12 -7.57
CA PHE A 115 -6.20 7.18 -8.41
C PHE A 115 -6.13 7.68 -9.84
N LYS A 116 -4.97 7.46 -10.48
CA LYS A 116 -4.75 7.73 -11.90
C LYS A 116 -4.00 6.55 -12.53
N LEU A 117 -4.47 6.10 -13.68
CA LEU A 117 -3.79 5.08 -14.48
C LEU A 117 -2.67 5.76 -15.29
N VAL A 118 -1.43 5.56 -14.88
CA VAL A 118 -0.26 6.21 -15.47
C VAL A 118 0.94 5.29 -15.40
N ASP A 119 1.69 5.21 -16.49
CA ASP A 119 3.03 4.62 -16.51
C ASP A 119 4.04 5.67 -16.02
N VAL A 120 4.85 5.33 -15.03
CA VAL A 120 5.89 6.20 -14.49
C VAL A 120 7.01 6.53 -15.51
N CYS A 121 7.06 5.81 -16.62
CA CYS A 121 7.95 6.09 -17.73
C CYS A 121 7.42 7.20 -18.65
N ASP A 122 6.18 7.64 -18.46
CA ASP A 122 5.57 8.74 -19.22
C ASP A 122 5.79 10.08 -18.50
N ASN A 123 6.88 10.72 -18.85
CA ASN A 123 7.32 11.97 -18.23
C ASN A 123 6.34 13.11 -18.42
N LEU A 124 5.73 13.22 -19.61
CA LEU A 124 4.82 14.32 -19.91
C LEU A 124 3.57 14.27 -19.03
N ILE A 125 3.01 13.07 -18.87
CA ILE A 125 1.83 12.87 -18.03
C ILE A 125 2.17 13.08 -16.55
N LEU A 126 3.35 12.58 -16.09
CA LEU A 126 3.77 12.80 -14.71
C LEU A 126 4.03 14.25 -14.40
N GLU A 127 4.70 14.96 -15.30
CA GLU A 127 4.97 16.38 -15.14
C GLU A 127 3.67 17.20 -15.05
N ASP A 128 2.70 16.93 -15.93
CA ASP A 128 1.38 17.55 -15.85
C ASP A 128 0.69 17.26 -14.53
N ILE A 129 0.72 16.01 -14.08
CA ILE A 129 0.13 15.62 -12.78
C ILE A 129 0.78 16.38 -11.62
N ILE A 130 2.09 16.49 -11.61
CA ILE A 130 2.85 17.16 -10.55
C ILE A 130 2.50 18.65 -10.54
N LYS A 131 2.54 19.31 -11.69
CA LYS A 131 2.28 20.75 -11.84
C LYS A 131 0.80 21.09 -11.57
N SER A 132 -0.12 20.41 -12.24
CA SER A 132 -1.56 20.69 -12.13
C SER A 132 -2.13 20.48 -10.73
N ASN A 133 -1.57 19.52 -9.97
CA ASN A 133 -2.00 19.24 -8.60
C ASN A 133 -1.14 19.95 -7.54
N LYS A 134 -0.08 20.65 -7.92
CA LYS A 134 0.88 21.28 -7.01
C LYS A 134 1.43 20.26 -6.01
N VAL A 135 1.96 19.15 -6.52
CA VAL A 135 2.55 18.09 -5.69
C VAL A 135 3.78 18.64 -4.97
N GLU A 136 3.87 18.36 -3.68
CA GLU A 136 4.94 18.85 -2.81
C GLU A 136 5.86 17.74 -2.31
N ILE A 137 5.37 16.50 -2.30
CA ILE A 137 6.11 15.32 -1.84
C ILE A 137 5.80 14.14 -2.75
N ILE A 138 6.82 13.39 -3.15
CA ILE A 138 6.69 12.18 -3.95
C ILE A 138 7.21 10.98 -3.16
N PHE A 139 6.40 9.93 -3.07
CA PHE A 139 6.82 8.61 -2.66
C PHE A 139 6.88 7.71 -3.89
N HIS A 140 8.10 7.44 -4.35
CA HIS A 140 8.33 6.58 -5.50
C HIS A 140 8.47 5.12 -5.07
N ALA A 141 7.45 4.30 -5.35
CA ALA A 141 7.41 2.88 -5.03
C ALA A 141 7.17 1.97 -6.25
N SER A 142 7.32 2.55 -7.46
CA SER A 142 7.25 1.80 -8.72
C SER A 142 8.60 1.21 -9.06
N ALA A 143 8.71 -0.11 -9.03
CA ALA A 143 9.89 -0.81 -9.53
C ALA A 143 9.53 -2.25 -9.94
N TYR A 144 10.14 -2.74 -11.00
CA TYR A 144 10.14 -4.17 -11.29
C TYR A 144 11.14 -4.86 -10.36
N LYS A 145 10.76 -6.01 -9.77
CA LYS A 145 11.52 -6.65 -8.70
C LYS A 145 11.87 -8.13 -8.93
N HIS A 146 11.27 -8.77 -9.92
CA HIS A 146 11.49 -10.19 -10.19
C HIS A 146 12.75 -10.39 -11.03
N VAL A 147 13.89 -10.60 -10.37
CA VAL A 147 15.24 -10.65 -10.97
C VAL A 147 15.33 -11.60 -12.18
N ASN A 148 14.81 -12.81 -12.05
CA ASN A 148 14.80 -13.81 -13.11
C ASN A 148 14.03 -13.39 -14.37
N ILE A 149 13.07 -12.49 -14.26
CA ILE A 149 12.37 -11.87 -15.40
C ILE A 149 13.21 -10.71 -15.93
N LEU A 150 13.76 -9.89 -15.06
CA LEU A 150 14.51 -8.69 -15.42
C LEU A 150 15.81 -9.02 -16.16
N GLU A 151 16.50 -10.08 -15.79
CA GLU A 151 17.71 -10.55 -16.47
C GLU A 151 17.46 -10.88 -17.95
N LYS A 152 16.24 -11.31 -18.30
CA LYS A 152 15.82 -11.58 -19.68
C LYS A 152 15.19 -10.37 -20.37
N ASN A 153 14.93 -9.27 -19.64
CA ASN A 153 14.24 -8.08 -20.12
C ASN A 153 14.95 -6.80 -19.64
N ILE A 154 16.27 -6.74 -19.85
CA ILE A 154 17.16 -5.69 -19.32
C ILE A 154 16.67 -4.30 -19.73
N PHE A 155 16.25 -4.11 -20.97
CA PHE A 155 15.78 -2.83 -21.48
C PHE A 155 14.57 -2.30 -20.68
N SER A 156 13.60 -3.16 -20.42
CA SER A 156 12.42 -2.81 -19.60
C SER A 156 12.81 -2.52 -18.16
N ALA A 157 13.76 -3.27 -17.61
CA ALA A 157 14.28 -3.07 -16.27
C ALA A 157 14.94 -1.70 -16.12
N VAL A 158 15.85 -1.36 -17.03
CA VAL A 158 16.56 -0.07 -17.04
C VAL A 158 15.59 1.09 -17.25
N LYS A 159 14.68 0.98 -18.22
CA LYS A 159 13.67 2.01 -18.49
C LYS A 159 12.84 2.30 -17.25
N ASN A 160 12.29 1.25 -16.62
CA ASN A 160 11.37 1.42 -15.48
C ASN A 160 12.08 1.75 -14.17
N ASN A 161 13.22 1.11 -13.86
CA ASN A 161 13.83 1.23 -12.54
C ASN A 161 14.90 2.33 -12.47
N ILE A 162 15.50 2.70 -13.58
CA ILE A 162 16.56 3.72 -13.64
C ILE A 162 16.02 5.01 -14.23
N PHE A 163 15.62 5.00 -15.51
CA PHE A 163 15.23 6.24 -16.18
C PHE A 163 13.96 6.86 -15.59
N ALA A 164 12.95 6.05 -15.24
CA ALA A 164 11.76 6.59 -14.60
C ALA A 164 12.07 7.21 -13.23
N THR A 165 13.01 6.63 -12.47
CA THR A 165 13.44 7.19 -11.19
C THR A 165 14.21 8.50 -11.39
N ASP A 166 15.15 8.53 -12.32
CA ASP A 166 15.92 9.72 -12.66
C ASP A 166 14.98 10.87 -13.10
N ASN A 167 14.04 10.58 -13.99
CA ASN A 167 13.05 11.57 -14.44
C ASN A 167 12.21 12.13 -13.28
N ILE A 168 11.73 11.28 -12.38
CA ILE A 168 10.97 11.74 -11.21
C ILE A 168 11.81 12.65 -10.29
N CYS A 169 13.11 12.40 -10.19
CA CYS A 169 14.00 13.25 -9.40
C CYS A 169 14.27 14.61 -10.04
N ASN A 170 14.09 14.72 -11.35
CA ASN A 170 14.31 15.96 -12.12
C ASN A 170 13.03 16.79 -12.33
N LEU A 171 11.85 16.30 -11.94
CA LEU A 171 10.56 17.00 -12.00
C LEU A 171 10.29 17.82 -10.75
#